data_ed8d1a6aa9651e91df754d1bc9583243
#
_entry.id   ed8d1a6aa9651e91df754d1bc9583243
#
_cell.length_a   1.000
_cell.length_b   1.000
_cell.length_c   1.000
_cell.angle_alpha   90.00
_cell.angle_beta   90.00
_cell.angle_gamma   90.00
#
_symmetry.space_group_name_H-M   'P 1'
#
loop_
_entity.id
_entity.type
_entity.pdbx_description
1 polymer ?
#
loop_
_entity_poly.entity_id
_entity_poly.type
_entity_poly.pdbx_seq_one_letter_code
_entity_poly.pdbx_strand_id
1 'polypeptide(L)'
;MTTTTATLHDILELTGDVWRVRLKPLTEYPFIAGQYTELVIDGFSYLFFTIASDPSQAYVELHIQAGSDKSNSLIEHLQRQPSVQLNPAAGRCTLDSLTATDAPLLLIASGTGFAQIKAIAEDQLAKNSQRPLYIYWTSHSLSQLYMLEKAEQWAKQFDHIHTAALISEQSHWEDKHQMLINSILSDHQEHIASCQAVTCGSPEMVYAVLDSLVEKGFNAEQMISDVFDFSPREN
;
A
#
# COMPACT_ATOMS: atom_id res chain seq x y z
N MET A 1 -12.83 -17.22 12.84
CA MET A 1 -12.86 -17.37 11.36
C MET A 1 -11.84 -18.42 10.99
N THR A 2 -12.12 -19.25 10.00
CA THR A 2 -11.26 -20.37 9.59
C THR A 2 -10.34 -19.94 8.44
N THR A 3 -9.15 -20.55 8.35
CA THR A 3 -8.25 -20.38 7.20
C THR A 3 -8.92 -20.83 5.90
N THR A 4 -8.54 -20.24 4.80
CA THR A 4 -9.01 -20.57 3.45
C THR A 4 -7.86 -21.08 2.61
N THR A 5 -8.04 -22.22 1.95
CA THR A 5 -7.06 -22.69 0.96
C THR A 5 -7.13 -21.82 -0.30
N ALA A 6 -5.98 -21.38 -0.79
CA ALA A 6 -5.85 -20.68 -2.05
C ALA A 6 -4.82 -21.36 -2.93
N THR A 7 -5.06 -21.36 -4.23
CA THR A 7 -4.12 -21.88 -5.24
C THR A 7 -3.38 -20.72 -5.90
N LEU A 8 -2.12 -20.95 -6.24
CA LEU A 8 -1.34 -19.98 -7.02
C LEU A 8 -1.99 -19.83 -8.41
N HIS A 9 -2.45 -18.62 -8.72
CA HIS A 9 -2.98 -18.26 -10.02
C HIS A 9 -1.85 -17.85 -10.97
N ASP A 10 -1.02 -16.90 -10.54
CA ASP A 10 0.22 -16.53 -11.21
C ASP A 10 1.24 -15.98 -10.21
N ILE A 11 2.50 -16.04 -10.58
CA ILE A 11 3.63 -15.41 -9.90
C ILE A 11 4.53 -14.79 -10.96
N LEU A 12 4.80 -13.49 -10.84
CA LEU A 12 5.53 -12.72 -11.83
C LEU A 12 6.55 -11.81 -11.14
N GLU A 13 7.80 -11.89 -11.56
CA GLU A 13 8.80 -10.91 -11.18
C GLU A 13 8.50 -9.58 -11.90
N LEU A 14 8.35 -8.53 -11.12
CA LEU A 14 8.26 -7.16 -11.59
C LEU A 14 9.67 -6.53 -11.57
N THR A 15 9.80 -5.23 -11.81
CA THR A 15 11.09 -4.56 -11.65
C THR A 15 11.49 -4.43 -10.19
N GLY A 16 12.78 -4.23 -9.90
CA GLY A 16 13.26 -3.88 -8.57
C GLY A 16 13.11 -4.96 -7.51
N ASP A 17 13.26 -6.21 -7.88
CA ASP A 17 13.18 -7.35 -6.96
C ASP A 17 11.82 -7.52 -6.27
N VAL A 18 10.75 -7.02 -6.85
CA VAL A 18 9.38 -7.20 -6.36
C VAL A 18 8.67 -8.28 -7.16
N TRP A 19 8.09 -9.24 -6.46
CA TRP A 19 7.29 -10.31 -7.03
C TRP A 19 5.81 -10.05 -6.79
N ARG A 20 5.02 -10.06 -7.86
CA ARG A 20 3.57 -10.11 -7.79
C ARG A 20 3.12 -11.56 -7.68
N VAL A 21 2.38 -11.88 -6.64
CA VAL A 21 1.78 -13.19 -6.40
C VAL A 21 0.27 -13.04 -6.41
N ARG A 22 -0.44 -13.79 -7.23
CA ARG A 22 -1.89 -13.87 -7.23
C ARG A 22 -2.34 -15.24 -6.78
N LEU A 23 -3.14 -15.24 -5.74
CA LEU A 23 -3.69 -16.43 -5.10
C LEU A 23 -5.19 -16.47 -5.33
N LYS A 24 -5.70 -17.58 -5.84
CA LYS A 24 -7.13 -17.79 -6.02
C LYS A 24 -7.68 -18.60 -4.85
N PRO A 25 -8.46 -17.98 -3.94
CA PRO A 25 -9.13 -18.70 -2.85
C PRO A 25 -10.12 -19.74 -3.41
N LEU A 26 -10.19 -20.92 -2.79
CA LEU A 26 -11.10 -21.99 -3.19
C LEU A 26 -12.52 -21.79 -2.66
N THR A 27 -12.69 -20.92 -1.67
CA THR A 27 -13.97 -20.49 -1.11
C THR A 27 -14.03 -18.98 -1.06
N GLU A 28 -15.16 -18.41 -0.77
CA GLU A 28 -15.32 -16.97 -0.56
C GLU A 28 -14.29 -16.44 0.45
N TYR A 29 -13.60 -15.38 0.10
CA TYR A 29 -12.58 -14.73 0.91
C TYR A 29 -12.86 -13.22 0.96
N PRO A 30 -13.76 -12.79 1.88
CA PRO A 30 -14.13 -11.39 1.98
C PRO A 30 -13.00 -10.57 2.60
N PHE A 31 -12.72 -9.40 2.03
CA PHE A 31 -11.80 -8.41 2.56
C PHE A 31 -12.22 -7.00 2.13
N ILE A 32 -11.64 -6.00 2.77
CA ILE A 32 -11.79 -4.58 2.43
C ILE A 32 -10.44 -4.07 1.91
N ALA A 33 -10.44 -3.22 0.88
CA ALA A 33 -9.23 -2.61 0.36
C ALA A 33 -8.44 -1.89 1.47
N GLY A 34 -7.15 -2.19 1.57
CA GLY A 34 -6.28 -1.72 2.65
C GLY A 34 -6.01 -2.74 3.75
N GLN A 35 -6.72 -3.86 3.78
CA GLN A 35 -6.43 -4.95 4.71
C GLN A 35 -5.22 -5.79 4.28
N TYR A 36 -4.69 -6.56 5.22
CA TYR A 36 -3.63 -7.55 5.00
C TYR A 36 -4.13 -8.97 5.29
N THR A 37 -3.38 -9.96 4.84
CA THR A 37 -3.56 -11.38 5.17
C THR A 37 -2.26 -11.98 5.68
N GLU A 38 -2.35 -13.07 6.42
CA GLU A 38 -1.21 -13.92 6.76
C GLU A 38 -1.25 -15.19 5.91
N LEU A 39 -0.13 -15.49 5.24
CA LEU A 39 0.10 -16.79 4.63
C LEU A 39 0.50 -17.78 5.70
N VAL A 40 -0.20 -18.91 5.79
CA VAL A 40 0.15 -20.02 6.70
C VAL A 40 0.84 -21.10 5.89
N ILE A 41 2.14 -21.23 6.12
CA ILE A 41 3.03 -22.18 5.41
C ILE A 41 3.94 -22.83 6.46
N ASP A 42 4.00 -24.16 6.46
CA ASP A 42 4.87 -24.92 7.38
C ASP A 42 6.34 -24.51 7.22
N GLY A 43 7.01 -24.27 8.34
CA GLY A 43 8.40 -23.82 8.38
C GLY A 43 8.62 -22.32 8.21
N PHE A 44 7.55 -21.55 7.97
CA PHE A 44 7.58 -20.08 7.94
C PHE A 44 6.77 -19.49 9.10
N SER A 45 7.10 -18.26 9.48
CA SER A 45 6.37 -17.51 10.51
C SER A 45 6.26 -16.05 10.11
N TYR A 46 5.18 -15.38 10.56
CA TYR A 46 4.96 -13.94 10.37
C TYR A 46 4.98 -13.53 8.88
N LEU A 47 4.20 -14.24 8.05
CA LEU A 47 4.05 -13.94 6.62
C LEU A 47 2.84 -13.02 6.38
N PHE A 48 2.89 -11.82 6.93
CA PHE A 48 1.85 -10.81 6.76
C PHE A 48 2.11 -10.00 5.50
N PHE A 49 1.11 -9.91 4.63
CA PHE A 49 1.16 -9.14 3.40
C PHE A 49 -0.11 -8.32 3.22
N THR A 50 0.05 -7.07 2.86
CA THR A 50 -1.08 -6.24 2.41
C THR A 50 -1.68 -6.86 1.15
N ILE A 51 -3.01 -6.92 1.09
CA ILE A 51 -3.75 -7.35 -0.09
C ILE A 51 -3.73 -6.21 -1.10
N ALA A 52 -3.07 -6.43 -2.24
CA ALA A 52 -2.84 -5.43 -3.27
C ALA A 52 -3.94 -5.37 -4.34
N SER A 53 -4.87 -6.32 -4.34
CA SER A 53 -6.06 -6.31 -5.22
C SER A 53 -7.23 -5.57 -4.57
N ASP A 54 -8.13 -5.04 -5.38
CA ASP A 54 -9.43 -4.59 -4.90
C ASP A 54 -10.35 -5.79 -4.61
N PRO A 55 -11.37 -5.64 -3.73
CA PRO A 55 -12.25 -6.74 -3.32
C PRO A 55 -13.13 -7.33 -4.43
N SER A 56 -13.27 -6.67 -5.57
CA SER A 56 -14.06 -7.19 -6.71
C SER A 56 -13.31 -8.24 -7.53
N GLN A 57 -12.00 -8.37 -7.32
CA GLN A 57 -11.17 -9.34 -8.03
C GLN A 57 -11.38 -10.76 -7.53
N ALA A 58 -11.25 -11.73 -8.42
CA ALA A 58 -11.37 -13.16 -8.09
C ALA A 58 -10.12 -13.76 -7.42
N TYR A 59 -9.11 -12.94 -7.13
CA TYR A 59 -7.83 -13.33 -6.54
C TYR A 59 -7.36 -12.34 -5.48
N VAL A 60 -6.56 -12.83 -4.56
CA VAL A 60 -5.79 -12.05 -3.61
C VAL A 60 -4.41 -11.80 -4.22
N GLU A 61 -4.08 -10.54 -4.48
CA GLU A 61 -2.77 -10.13 -5.01
C GLU A 61 -1.87 -9.68 -3.86
N LEU A 62 -0.63 -10.15 -3.86
CA LEU A 62 0.40 -9.79 -2.89
C LEU A 62 1.64 -9.30 -3.63
N HIS A 63 2.33 -8.32 -3.07
CA HIS A 63 3.62 -7.85 -3.56
C HIS A 63 4.71 -8.22 -2.55
N ILE A 64 5.67 -9.05 -2.97
CA ILE A 64 6.72 -9.59 -2.12
C ILE A 64 8.06 -8.99 -2.56
N GLN A 65 8.71 -8.21 -1.68
CA GLN A 65 10.07 -7.74 -1.90
C GLN A 65 11.04 -8.90 -1.69
N ALA A 66 11.76 -9.29 -2.72
CA ALA A 66 12.87 -10.25 -2.64
C ALA A 66 14.12 -9.61 -1.98
N GLY A 67 15.17 -10.39 -1.78
CA GLY A 67 16.47 -9.94 -1.29
C GLY A 67 16.81 -10.38 0.13
N SER A 68 15.85 -10.85 0.93
CA SER A 68 16.14 -11.57 2.18
C SER A 68 16.04 -13.08 1.98
N ASP A 69 16.76 -13.87 2.79
CA ASP A 69 16.67 -15.34 2.75
C ASP A 69 15.22 -15.82 2.94
N LYS A 70 14.48 -15.15 3.81
CA LYS A 70 13.06 -15.47 4.08
C LYS A 70 12.17 -15.20 2.86
N SER A 71 12.28 -14.04 2.24
CA SER A 71 11.46 -13.71 1.08
C SER A 71 11.82 -14.54 -0.15
N ASN A 72 13.10 -14.80 -0.38
CA ASN A 72 13.56 -15.65 -1.47
C ASN A 72 13.06 -17.09 -1.29
N SER A 73 13.19 -17.66 -0.09
CA SER A 73 12.68 -18.99 0.24
C SER A 73 11.16 -19.08 0.10
N LEU A 74 10.44 -18.02 0.47
CA LEU A 74 8.98 -17.96 0.27
C LEU A 74 8.61 -17.98 -1.22
N ILE A 75 9.28 -17.17 -2.04
CA ILE A 75 9.05 -17.11 -3.49
C ILE A 75 9.30 -18.49 -4.11
N GLU A 76 10.41 -19.14 -3.78
CA GLU A 76 10.73 -20.50 -4.23
C GLU A 76 9.68 -21.52 -3.77
N HIS A 77 9.22 -21.41 -2.52
CA HIS A 77 8.17 -22.27 -2.01
C HIS A 77 6.88 -22.14 -2.81
N LEU A 78 6.43 -20.90 -3.06
CA LEU A 78 5.21 -20.63 -3.84
C LEU A 78 5.31 -21.14 -5.27
N GLN A 79 6.49 -21.09 -5.90
CA GLN A 79 6.72 -21.64 -7.24
C GLN A 79 6.64 -23.17 -7.28
N ARG A 80 7.01 -23.85 -6.19
CA ARG A 80 7.01 -25.33 -6.09
C ARG A 80 5.72 -25.92 -5.53
N GLN A 81 5.07 -25.17 -4.63
CA GLN A 81 3.87 -25.59 -3.91
C GLN A 81 2.72 -24.62 -4.24
N PRO A 82 1.91 -24.94 -5.26
CA PRO A 82 0.92 -23.98 -5.78
C PRO A 82 -0.31 -23.81 -4.89
N SER A 83 -0.27 -24.25 -3.63
CA SER A 83 -1.38 -24.14 -2.68
C SER A 83 -0.88 -23.66 -1.34
N VAL A 84 -1.57 -22.66 -0.78
CA VAL A 84 -1.28 -22.09 0.53
C VAL A 84 -2.56 -21.91 1.33
N GLN A 85 -2.42 -21.74 2.65
CA GLN A 85 -3.53 -21.32 3.51
C GLN A 85 -3.46 -19.80 3.74
N LEU A 86 -4.59 -19.14 3.64
CA LEU A 86 -4.77 -17.74 3.99
C LEU A 86 -5.51 -17.64 5.32
N ASN A 87 -4.97 -16.91 6.26
CA ASN A 87 -5.76 -16.45 7.40
C ASN A 87 -6.79 -15.41 6.94
N PRO A 88 -7.89 -15.23 7.66
CA PRO A 88 -8.85 -14.19 7.35
C PRO A 88 -8.17 -12.83 7.23
N ALA A 89 -8.64 -12.00 6.30
CA ALA A 89 -8.16 -10.64 6.15
C ALA A 89 -8.36 -9.84 7.45
N ALA A 90 -7.39 -9.02 7.77
CA ALA A 90 -7.34 -8.23 8.99
C ALA A 90 -6.75 -6.84 8.72
N GLY A 91 -6.73 -5.98 9.74
CA GLY A 91 -6.23 -4.61 9.66
C GLY A 91 -7.34 -3.58 9.60
N ARG A 92 -7.01 -2.37 10.07
CA ARG A 92 -7.94 -1.24 10.17
C ARG A 92 -7.62 -0.11 9.22
N CYS A 93 -6.56 -0.27 8.41
CA CYS A 93 -6.14 0.74 7.43
C CYS A 93 -7.04 0.70 6.19
N THR A 94 -8.33 0.93 6.41
CA THR A 94 -9.39 0.93 5.38
C THR A 94 -10.10 2.27 5.36
N LEU A 95 -10.67 2.66 4.22
CA LEU A 95 -11.38 3.94 4.10
C LEU A 95 -12.60 4.06 5.01
N ASP A 96 -13.17 2.94 5.47
CA ASP A 96 -14.27 2.93 6.44
C ASP A 96 -13.88 3.54 7.80
N SER A 97 -12.57 3.64 8.06
CA SER A 97 -12.03 4.30 9.26
C SER A 97 -11.98 5.82 9.14
N LEU A 98 -12.24 6.40 7.96
CA LEU A 98 -12.23 7.83 7.70
C LEU A 98 -13.66 8.39 7.65
N THR A 99 -13.83 9.62 8.14
CA THR A 99 -15.18 10.20 8.36
C THR A 99 -15.79 10.88 7.14
N ALA A 100 -14.97 11.39 6.21
CA ALA A 100 -15.43 12.13 5.04
C ALA A 100 -15.20 11.32 3.76
N THR A 101 -16.25 11.17 2.93
CA THR A 101 -16.17 10.37 1.70
C THR A 101 -15.71 11.17 0.48
N ASP A 102 -15.88 12.51 0.49
CA ASP A 102 -15.60 13.37 -0.66
C ASP A 102 -14.31 14.21 -0.51
N ALA A 103 -13.70 14.19 0.69
CA ALA A 103 -12.46 14.91 0.95
C ALA A 103 -11.32 14.38 0.05
N PRO A 104 -10.40 15.26 -0.43
CA PRO A 104 -9.23 14.83 -1.15
C PRO A 104 -8.46 13.77 -0.37
N LEU A 105 -8.10 12.65 -1.01
CA LEU A 105 -7.41 11.53 -0.39
C LEU A 105 -5.95 11.51 -0.84
N LEU A 106 -5.07 11.71 0.12
CA LEU A 106 -3.63 11.58 -0.07
C LEU A 106 -3.24 10.11 0.14
N LEU A 107 -2.80 9.46 -0.91
CA LEU A 107 -2.36 8.07 -0.94
C LEU A 107 -0.83 8.06 -0.98
N ILE A 108 -0.19 7.86 0.16
CA ILE A 108 1.25 8.07 0.36
C ILE A 108 1.94 6.74 0.57
N ALA A 109 2.92 6.40 -0.28
CA ALA A 109 3.63 5.12 -0.21
C ALA A 109 5.15 5.27 -0.30
N SER A 110 5.86 4.35 0.36
CA SER A 110 7.28 4.09 0.11
C SER A 110 7.48 2.61 -0.26
N GLY A 111 8.26 2.37 -1.33
CA GLY A 111 8.57 1.00 -1.78
C GLY A 111 7.33 0.14 -2.01
N THR A 112 7.30 -1.05 -1.42
CA THR A 112 6.16 -1.98 -1.51
C THR A 112 4.90 -1.56 -0.75
N GLY A 113 4.95 -0.48 0.03
CA GLY A 113 3.74 0.15 0.59
C GLY A 113 2.73 0.56 -0.50
N PHE A 114 3.18 0.66 -1.75
CA PHE A 114 2.30 0.87 -2.89
C PHE A 114 1.24 -0.23 -3.08
N ALA A 115 1.45 -1.43 -2.56
CA ALA A 115 0.45 -2.51 -2.59
C ALA A 115 -0.89 -2.08 -1.95
N GLN A 116 -0.83 -1.40 -0.81
CA GLN A 116 -2.03 -0.92 -0.10
C GLN A 116 -2.69 0.24 -0.85
N ILE A 117 -1.88 1.18 -1.35
CA ILE A 117 -2.35 2.31 -2.13
C ILE A 117 -3.04 1.84 -3.41
N LYS A 118 -2.46 0.84 -4.07
CA LYS A 118 -3.03 0.22 -5.27
C LYS A 118 -4.41 -0.38 -4.99
N ALA A 119 -4.55 -1.18 -3.93
CA ALA A 119 -5.82 -1.80 -3.57
C ALA A 119 -6.92 -0.76 -3.33
N ILE A 120 -6.59 0.30 -2.61
CA ILE A 120 -7.53 1.39 -2.30
C ILE A 120 -7.91 2.18 -3.56
N ALA A 121 -6.93 2.53 -4.40
CA ALA A 121 -7.19 3.25 -5.64
C ALA A 121 -8.06 2.42 -6.60
N GLU A 122 -7.76 1.14 -6.78
CA GLU A 122 -8.55 0.23 -7.62
C GLU A 122 -9.98 0.03 -7.07
N ASP A 123 -10.16 -0.07 -5.76
CA ASP A 123 -11.48 -0.15 -5.12
C ASP A 123 -12.31 1.13 -5.37
N GLN A 124 -11.68 2.31 -5.26
CA GLN A 124 -12.35 3.57 -5.57
C GLN A 124 -12.75 3.64 -7.06
N LEU A 125 -11.89 3.19 -7.95
CA LEU A 125 -12.19 3.13 -9.39
C LEU A 125 -13.31 2.11 -9.69
N ALA A 126 -13.28 0.93 -9.09
CA ALA A 126 -14.32 -0.09 -9.25
C ALA A 126 -15.71 0.40 -8.77
N LYS A 127 -15.73 1.25 -7.74
CA LYS A 127 -16.94 1.90 -7.22
C LYS A 127 -17.36 3.14 -8.03
N ASN A 128 -16.65 3.50 -9.10
CA ASN A 128 -16.84 4.74 -9.88
C ASN A 128 -16.80 6.02 -9.02
N SER A 129 -15.99 6.01 -7.96
CA SER A 129 -15.78 7.18 -7.10
C SER A 129 -15.18 8.32 -7.92
N GLN A 130 -15.66 9.54 -7.69
CA GLN A 130 -15.09 10.76 -8.25
C GLN A 130 -14.26 11.53 -7.22
N ARG A 131 -13.96 10.90 -6.09
CA ARG A 131 -13.13 11.46 -5.03
C ARG A 131 -11.73 11.78 -5.58
N PRO A 132 -11.21 13.01 -5.35
CA PRO A 132 -9.85 13.33 -5.76
C PRO A 132 -8.83 12.44 -5.04
N LEU A 133 -8.00 11.72 -5.80
CA LEU A 133 -6.93 10.86 -5.32
C LEU A 133 -5.58 11.45 -5.69
N TYR A 134 -4.72 11.65 -4.71
CA TYR A 134 -3.35 12.16 -4.89
C TYR A 134 -2.36 11.10 -4.43
N ILE A 135 -1.71 10.44 -5.38
CA ILE A 135 -0.77 9.34 -5.14
C ILE A 135 0.65 9.89 -5.09
N TYR A 136 1.27 9.82 -3.91
CA TYR A 136 2.68 10.15 -3.70
C TYR A 136 3.45 8.86 -3.43
N TRP A 137 4.28 8.46 -4.37
CA TRP A 137 5.03 7.23 -4.23
C TRP A 137 6.53 7.50 -4.28
N THR A 138 7.21 7.22 -3.16
CA THR A 138 8.65 7.40 -3.05
C THR A 138 9.39 6.07 -3.03
N SER A 139 10.59 6.05 -3.61
CA SER A 139 11.53 4.95 -3.53
C SER A 139 12.96 5.43 -3.65
N HIS A 140 13.94 4.54 -3.41
CA HIS A 140 15.34 4.88 -3.57
C HIS A 140 15.71 5.05 -5.06
N SER A 141 15.22 4.19 -5.94
CA SER A 141 15.53 4.22 -7.38
C SER A 141 14.28 4.07 -8.24
N LEU A 142 14.38 4.45 -9.50
CA LEU A 142 13.28 4.34 -10.47
C LEU A 142 12.83 2.88 -10.64
N SER A 143 13.75 1.91 -10.63
CA SER A 143 13.42 0.48 -10.78
C SER A 143 12.54 -0.06 -9.64
N GLN A 144 12.60 0.57 -8.46
CA GLN A 144 11.79 0.19 -7.31
C GLN A 144 10.35 0.75 -7.36
N LEU A 145 10.05 1.65 -8.30
CA LEU A 145 8.68 2.07 -8.62
C LEU A 145 8.03 1.07 -9.58
N TYR A 146 7.96 -0.17 -9.17
CA TYR A 146 7.68 -1.37 -9.95
C TYR A 146 6.32 -1.39 -10.68
N MET A 147 5.41 -0.49 -10.39
CA MET A 147 4.11 -0.28 -11.05
C MET A 147 3.88 1.19 -11.42
N LEU A 148 4.94 1.97 -11.65
CA LEU A 148 4.83 3.39 -11.99
C LEU A 148 3.94 3.62 -13.21
N GLU A 149 4.12 2.83 -14.27
CA GLU A 149 3.30 2.93 -15.48
C GLU A 149 1.80 2.79 -15.19
N LYS A 150 1.44 1.93 -14.23
CA LYS A 150 0.04 1.74 -13.82
C LYS A 150 -0.50 2.99 -13.14
N ALA A 151 0.24 3.57 -12.20
CA ALA A 151 -0.15 4.80 -11.53
C ALA A 151 -0.28 5.98 -12.51
N GLU A 152 0.66 6.11 -13.43
CA GLU A 152 0.61 7.11 -14.50
C GLU A 152 -0.56 6.89 -15.47
N GLN A 153 -0.92 5.64 -15.76
CA GLN A 153 -2.09 5.33 -16.59
C GLN A 153 -3.38 5.79 -15.91
N TRP A 154 -3.52 5.60 -14.60
CA TRP A 154 -4.69 6.12 -13.88
C TRP A 154 -4.77 7.65 -13.98
N ALA A 155 -3.67 8.36 -13.75
CA ALA A 155 -3.64 9.82 -13.84
C ALA A 155 -3.91 10.34 -15.28
N LYS A 156 -3.58 9.57 -16.32
CA LYS A 156 -3.91 9.89 -17.71
C LYS A 156 -5.37 9.61 -18.07
N GLN A 157 -5.96 8.62 -17.42
CA GLN A 157 -7.31 8.10 -17.75
C GLN A 157 -8.41 8.79 -16.93
N PHE A 158 -8.09 9.27 -15.74
CA PHE A 158 -9.05 9.83 -14.79
C PHE A 158 -8.59 11.20 -14.28
N ASP A 159 -9.33 12.26 -14.61
CA ASP A 159 -8.97 13.65 -14.27
C ASP A 159 -8.89 13.93 -12.75
N HIS A 160 -9.53 13.09 -11.93
CA HIS A 160 -9.51 13.20 -10.47
C HIS A 160 -8.39 12.40 -9.81
N ILE A 161 -7.49 11.77 -10.59
CA ILE A 161 -6.32 11.04 -10.06
C ILE A 161 -5.04 11.75 -10.46
N HIS A 162 -4.21 12.05 -9.47
CA HIS A 162 -2.92 12.68 -9.62
C HIS A 162 -1.83 11.77 -9.07
N THR A 163 -0.67 11.71 -9.74
CA THR A 163 0.44 10.84 -9.33
C THR A 163 1.75 11.63 -9.34
N ALA A 164 2.49 11.56 -8.24
CA ALA A 164 3.84 12.06 -8.10
C ALA A 164 4.78 10.92 -7.69
N ALA A 165 5.73 10.60 -8.56
CA ALA A 165 6.80 9.64 -8.31
C ALA A 165 8.07 10.36 -7.84
N LEU A 166 8.59 9.98 -6.66
CA LEU A 166 9.70 10.66 -6.01
C LEU A 166 10.87 9.70 -5.81
N ILE A 167 12.03 10.04 -6.38
CA ILE A 167 13.22 9.19 -6.37
C ILE A 167 14.30 9.84 -5.52
N SER A 168 14.85 9.11 -4.54
CA SER A 168 15.81 9.62 -3.58
C SER A 168 17.25 9.15 -3.78
N GLU A 169 17.62 8.68 -4.97
CA GLU A 169 18.94 8.10 -5.27
C GLU A 169 20.13 8.98 -4.86
N GLN A 170 19.96 10.28 -4.92
CA GLN A 170 21.02 11.26 -4.64
C GLN A 170 20.84 12.00 -3.32
N SER A 171 19.80 11.67 -2.54
CA SER A 171 19.47 12.36 -1.31
C SER A 171 20.08 11.65 -0.10
N HIS A 172 20.59 12.43 0.87
CA HIS A 172 20.89 11.89 2.18
C HIS A 172 19.64 11.30 2.82
N TRP A 173 19.79 10.34 3.75
CA TRP A 173 18.66 9.64 4.37
C TRP A 173 17.62 10.61 4.97
N GLU A 174 18.08 11.70 5.58
CA GLU A 174 17.24 12.72 6.20
C GLU A 174 16.44 13.54 5.17
N ASP A 175 16.96 13.68 3.94
CA ASP A 175 16.32 14.46 2.88
C ASP A 175 15.19 13.72 2.13
N LYS A 176 15.12 12.39 2.26
CA LYS A 176 14.14 11.56 1.54
C LYS A 176 12.70 11.88 1.95
N HIS A 177 12.47 11.96 3.25
CA HIS A 177 11.14 12.28 3.77
C HIS A 177 10.78 13.73 3.49
N GLN A 178 11.77 14.63 3.55
CA GLN A 178 11.55 16.04 3.27
C GLN A 178 11.12 16.30 1.82
N MET A 179 11.69 15.58 0.85
CA MET A 179 11.25 15.68 -0.56
C MET A 179 9.78 15.27 -0.73
N LEU A 180 9.37 14.17 -0.09
CA LEU A 180 7.99 13.71 -0.08
C LEU A 180 7.06 14.74 0.57
N ILE A 181 7.42 15.22 1.77
CA ILE A 181 6.66 16.21 2.53
C ILE A 181 6.52 17.51 1.73
N ASN A 182 7.61 17.99 1.14
CA ASN A 182 7.59 19.22 0.33
C ASN A 182 6.68 19.08 -0.89
N SER A 183 6.68 17.91 -1.56
CA SER A 183 5.77 17.66 -2.68
C SER A 183 4.31 17.73 -2.24
N ILE A 184 3.95 17.04 -1.15
CA ILE A 184 2.59 17.06 -0.60
C ILE A 184 2.18 18.49 -0.20
N LEU A 185 3.03 19.22 0.50
CA LEU A 185 2.73 20.57 0.94
C LEU A 185 2.68 21.58 -0.20
N SER A 186 3.48 21.40 -1.24
CA SER A 186 3.39 22.23 -2.46
C SER A 186 1.99 22.17 -3.08
N ASP A 187 1.38 20.99 -3.06
CA ASP A 187 0.08 20.77 -3.71
C ASP A 187 -1.10 21.10 -2.78
N HIS A 188 -0.93 20.95 -1.46
CA HIS A 188 -2.08 20.92 -0.54
C HIS A 188 -2.00 21.89 0.65
N GLN A 189 -0.92 22.63 0.87
CA GLN A 189 -0.73 23.44 2.08
C GLN A 189 -1.92 24.37 2.40
N GLU A 190 -2.55 24.95 1.39
CA GLU A 190 -3.66 25.89 1.58
C GLU A 190 -4.95 25.22 2.06
N HIS A 191 -5.11 23.90 1.82
CA HIS A 191 -6.33 23.15 2.14
C HIS A 191 -6.03 21.80 2.83
N ILE A 192 -4.84 21.64 3.38
CA ILE A 192 -4.39 20.39 4.02
C ILE A 192 -5.31 19.93 5.15
N ALA A 193 -5.94 20.87 5.88
CA ALA A 193 -6.90 20.57 6.94
C ALA A 193 -8.18 19.86 6.44
N SER A 194 -8.50 19.94 5.15
CA SER A 194 -9.65 19.27 4.53
C SER A 194 -9.28 17.92 3.88
N CYS A 195 -7.99 17.58 3.84
CA CYS A 195 -7.53 16.32 3.26
C CYS A 195 -7.64 15.14 4.25
N GLN A 196 -7.69 13.96 3.69
CA GLN A 196 -7.52 12.71 4.41
C GLN A 196 -6.31 11.95 3.84
N ALA A 197 -5.68 11.07 4.62
CA ALA A 197 -4.48 10.39 4.17
C ALA A 197 -4.47 8.91 4.52
N VAL A 198 -3.93 8.10 3.60
CA VAL A 198 -3.48 6.72 3.85
C VAL A 198 -1.97 6.71 3.62
N THR A 199 -1.20 6.31 4.63
CA THR A 199 0.26 6.36 4.55
C THR A 199 0.87 4.99 4.83
N CYS A 200 1.67 4.48 3.89
CA CYS A 200 2.26 3.13 3.91
C CYS A 200 3.76 3.18 3.66
N GLY A 201 4.54 2.76 4.63
CA GLY A 201 6.00 2.75 4.54
C GLY A 201 6.65 2.43 5.88
N SER A 202 7.93 2.83 6.04
CA SER A 202 8.60 2.67 7.33
C SER A 202 7.96 3.54 8.43
N PRO A 203 8.05 3.12 9.71
CA PRO A 203 7.56 3.94 10.82
C PRO A 203 8.11 5.35 10.81
N GLU A 204 9.41 5.51 10.52
CA GLU A 204 10.04 6.83 10.47
C GLU A 204 9.39 7.73 9.40
N MET A 205 9.13 7.19 8.20
CA MET A 205 8.48 7.97 7.14
C MET A 205 7.04 8.33 7.52
N VAL A 206 6.26 7.37 8.01
CA VAL A 206 4.85 7.60 8.36
C VAL A 206 4.73 8.70 9.40
N TYR A 207 5.55 8.63 10.45
CA TYR A 207 5.52 9.64 11.50
C TYR A 207 6.10 10.99 11.07
N ALA A 208 7.15 11.03 10.26
CA ALA A 208 7.69 12.28 9.73
C ALA A 208 6.64 13.01 8.86
N VAL A 209 5.91 12.27 8.02
CA VAL A 209 4.82 12.82 7.22
C VAL A 209 3.70 13.32 8.13
N LEU A 210 3.24 12.51 9.08
CA LEU A 210 2.16 12.90 10.02
C LEU A 210 2.51 14.21 10.75
N ASP A 211 3.69 14.27 11.38
CA ASP A 211 4.11 15.44 12.17
C ASP A 211 4.16 16.70 11.30
N SER A 212 4.78 16.60 10.12
CA SER A 212 4.91 17.74 9.21
C SER A 212 3.56 18.22 8.67
N LEU A 213 2.62 17.33 8.38
CA LEU A 213 1.29 17.73 7.95
C LEU A 213 0.48 18.35 9.11
N VAL A 214 0.60 17.81 10.31
CA VAL A 214 -0.05 18.36 11.51
C VAL A 214 0.45 19.78 11.83
N GLU A 215 1.75 20.05 11.70
CA GLU A 215 2.31 21.40 11.83
C GLU A 215 1.69 22.41 10.84
N LYS A 216 1.16 21.92 9.72
CA LYS A 216 0.48 22.74 8.70
C LYS A 216 -1.05 22.74 8.83
N GLY A 217 -1.58 22.15 9.91
CA GLY A 217 -3.01 22.16 10.23
C GLY A 217 -3.80 20.94 9.79
N PHE A 218 -3.11 19.86 9.34
CA PHE A 218 -3.76 18.57 9.08
C PHE A 218 -4.31 17.97 10.38
N ASN A 219 -5.50 17.39 10.35
CA ASN A 219 -6.03 16.66 11.49
C ASN A 219 -5.45 15.24 11.54
N ALA A 220 -4.67 14.93 12.57
CA ALA A 220 -4.03 13.62 12.76
C ALA A 220 -5.02 12.45 12.70
N GLU A 221 -6.27 12.61 13.15
CA GLU A 221 -7.31 11.58 13.10
C GLU A 221 -7.77 11.24 11.67
N GLN A 222 -7.42 12.08 10.70
CA GLN A 222 -7.71 11.87 9.28
C GLN A 222 -6.58 11.14 8.54
N MET A 223 -5.53 10.69 9.23
CA MET A 223 -4.51 9.79 8.68
C MET A 223 -4.68 8.39 9.23
N ILE A 224 -4.69 7.41 8.33
CA ILE A 224 -4.66 5.99 8.66
C ILE A 224 -3.37 5.35 8.15
N SER A 225 -2.83 4.42 8.94
CA SER A 225 -1.64 3.62 8.60
C SER A 225 -1.62 2.37 9.46
N ASP A 226 -1.18 1.25 8.91
CA ASP A 226 -0.92 0.03 9.68
C ASP A 226 0.22 0.23 10.70
N VAL A 227 1.11 1.19 10.46
CA VAL A 227 2.20 1.55 11.38
C VAL A 227 1.67 1.94 12.76
N PHE A 228 0.53 2.58 12.84
CA PHE A 228 -0.05 3.00 14.12
C PHE A 228 -0.47 1.81 15.01
N ASP A 229 -0.75 0.65 14.42
CA ASP A 229 -1.07 -0.58 15.14
C ASP A 229 0.19 -1.41 15.44
N PHE A 230 1.15 -1.49 14.50
CA PHE A 230 2.32 -2.37 14.60
C PHE A 230 3.55 -1.71 15.23
N SER A 231 3.65 -0.41 15.19
CA SER A 231 4.78 0.39 15.72
C SER A 231 4.27 1.70 16.33
N PRO A 232 3.37 1.64 17.34
CA PRO A 232 2.86 2.86 17.98
C PRO A 232 4.02 3.62 18.63
N ARG A 233 3.96 4.97 18.61
CA ARG A 233 4.88 5.80 19.40
C ARG A 233 4.60 5.60 20.89
N GLU A 234 5.65 5.46 21.68
CA GLU A 234 5.55 5.62 23.12
C GLU A 234 5.24 7.09 23.44
N ASN A 235 4.20 7.32 24.24
CA ASN A 235 3.78 8.64 24.70
C ASN A 235 4.76 9.22 25.74
#